data_9ed36804f93c3f76ca86442467400fd6
#
_entry.id   9ed36804f93c3f76ca86442467400fd6
#
_cell.length_a   1.000
_cell.length_b   1.000
_cell.length_c   1.000
_cell.angle_alpha   90.00
_cell.angle_beta   90.00
_cell.angle_gamma   90.00
#
_symmetry.space_group_name_H-M   'P 1'
#
loop_
_entity.id
_entity.type
_entity.pdbx_description
1 polymer ?
#
loop_
_entity_poly.entity_id
_entity_poly.type
_entity_poly.pdbx_seq_one_letter_code
_entity_poly.pdbx_strand_id
1 'polypeptide(L)'
;MGGTLEDIWYNDQTIRTVTGELRTFLDEHDLGTGCNDITFWNKLNSGIRTYKQWSESNELEKKPEEIWPEYYMADFNLNRERLQEVAERLAGMWEVTYYHRELRPKVKETLEELKKRGYHLASSPTRHRFIRCSMCWSSTESAII
;
A
#
# COMPACT_ATOMS: atom_id res chain seq x y z
N MET A 1 -3.21 -8.00 -8.07
CA MET A 1 -2.58 -9.29 -8.48
C MET A 1 -2.34 -10.20 -7.30
N GLY A 2 -2.50 -9.68 -6.09
CA GLY A 2 -2.46 -10.50 -4.89
C GLY A 2 -3.45 -11.65 -4.91
N GLY A 3 -3.03 -12.81 -4.41
CA GLY A 3 -3.82 -14.03 -4.41
C GLY A 3 -3.81 -14.83 -5.73
N THR A 4 -3.37 -14.24 -6.84
CA THR A 4 -3.25 -14.94 -8.14
C THR A 4 -1.80 -15.19 -8.51
N LEU A 5 -1.01 -14.14 -8.60
CA LEU A 5 0.40 -14.21 -8.99
C LEU A 5 1.34 -14.09 -7.79
N GLU A 6 0.89 -13.44 -6.73
CA GLU A 6 1.69 -13.13 -5.55
C GLU A 6 1.01 -13.64 -4.30
N ASP A 7 1.77 -14.18 -3.38
CA ASP A 7 1.40 -14.31 -1.99
C ASP A 7 1.73 -13.01 -1.26
N ILE A 8 0.78 -12.53 -0.48
CA ILE A 8 0.87 -11.27 0.25
C ILE A 8 0.57 -11.57 1.70
N TRP A 9 1.47 -11.17 2.59
CA TRP A 9 1.26 -11.31 4.03
C TRP A 9 1.90 -10.17 4.80
N TYR A 10 1.58 -10.09 6.07
CA TYR A 10 2.20 -9.21 7.05
C TYR A 10 2.36 -9.97 8.38
N ASN A 11 3.24 -9.48 9.21
CA ASN A 11 3.51 -10.05 10.52
C ASN A 11 3.89 -8.95 11.53
N ASP A 12 4.16 -9.33 12.76
CA ASP A 12 4.52 -8.38 13.82
C ASP A 12 5.78 -7.57 13.48
N GLN A 13 6.71 -8.14 12.71
CA GLN A 13 7.91 -7.41 12.29
C GLN A 13 7.58 -6.32 11.27
N THR A 14 6.78 -6.63 10.25
CA THR A 14 6.37 -5.62 9.26
C THR A 14 5.53 -4.52 9.90
N ILE A 15 4.67 -4.87 10.87
CA ILE A 15 3.90 -3.90 11.67
C ILE A 15 4.82 -2.95 12.44
N ARG A 16 5.83 -3.47 13.14
CA ARG A 16 6.80 -2.63 13.87
C ARG A 16 7.57 -1.73 12.93
N THR A 17 8.05 -2.29 11.83
CA THR A 17 8.84 -1.53 10.86
C THR A 17 8.02 -0.39 10.25
N VAL A 18 6.82 -0.66 9.74
CA VAL A 18 5.98 0.38 9.15
C VAL A 18 5.55 1.44 10.18
N THR A 19 5.27 1.02 11.42
CA THR A 19 4.95 1.95 12.51
C THR A 19 6.10 2.93 12.76
N GLY A 20 7.33 2.43 12.85
CA GLY A 20 8.52 3.26 13.05
C GLY A 20 8.77 4.20 11.87
N GLU A 21 8.72 3.69 10.65
CA GLU A 21 8.93 4.49 9.44
C GLU A 21 7.88 5.58 9.25
N LEU A 22 6.60 5.27 9.44
CA LEU A 22 5.53 6.26 9.34
C LEU A 22 5.67 7.37 10.39
N ARG A 23 6.01 7.02 11.62
CA ARG A 23 6.23 8.02 12.68
C ARG A 23 7.41 8.92 12.36
N THR A 24 8.55 8.34 11.98
CA THR A 24 9.73 9.11 11.59
C THR A 24 9.39 10.07 10.44
N PHE A 25 8.70 9.57 9.42
CA PHE A 25 8.27 10.38 8.29
C PHE A 25 7.33 11.53 8.71
N LEU A 26 6.37 11.26 9.58
CA LEU A 26 5.45 12.28 10.08
C LEU A 26 6.18 13.33 10.92
N ASP A 27 7.13 12.93 11.76
CA ASP A 27 7.95 13.84 12.57
C ASP A 27 8.81 14.76 11.67
N GLU A 28 9.40 14.23 10.59
CA GLU A 28 10.17 15.00 9.60
C GLU A 28 9.33 16.04 8.83
N HIS A 29 8.00 15.87 8.80
CA HIS A 29 7.07 16.76 8.10
C HIS A 29 6.23 17.62 9.04
N ASP A 30 6.68 17.82 10.28
CA ASP A 30 5.96 18.56 11.31
C ASP A 30 4.54 18.02 11.62
N LEU A 31 4.35 16.73 11.44
CA LEU A 31 3.12 15.99 11.71
C LEU A 31 3.31 14.99 12.87
N GLY A 32 4.21 15.33 13.80
CA GLY A 32 4.50 14.48 14.92
C GLY A 32 3.26 14.17 15.78
N THR A 33 3.05 12.89 16.06
CA THR A 33 1.86 12.42 16.78
C THR A 33 2.01 12.46 18.30
N GLY A 34 3.23 12.60 18.81
CA GLY A 34 3.54 12.65 20.24
C GLY A 34 3.21 11.39 21.04
N CYS A 35 2.80 10.30 20.40
CA CYS A 35 2.46 9.05 21.08
C CYS A 35 3.53 7.96 20.87
N ASN A 36 3.49 6.92 21.70
CA ASN A 36 4.36 5.76 21.54
C ASN A 36 3.86 4.83 20.41
N ASP A 37 4.71 3.87 20.00
CA ASP A 37 4.42 2.95 18.88
C ASP A 37 3.14 2.13 19.06
N ILE A 38 2.88 1.66 20.27
CA ILE A 38 1.70 0.86 20.56
C ILE A 38 0.44 1.70 20.40
N THR A 39 0.42 2.90 20.94
CA THR A 39 -0.72 3.82 20.82
C THR A 39 -0.90 4.26 19.37
N PHE A 40 0.20 4.56 18.69
CA PHE A 40 0.17 4.91 17.26
C PHE A 40 -0.46 3.78 16.44
N TRP A 41 0.06 2.55 16.58
CA TRP A 41 -0.46 1.40 15.87
C TRP A 41 -1.94 1.15 16.14
N ASN A 42 -2.36 1.21 17.39
CA ASN A 42 -3.75 0.96 17.77
C ASN A 42 -4.71 1.96 17.12
N LYS A 43 -4.38 3.26 17.12
CA LYS A 43 -5.17 4.29 16.46
C LYS A 43 -5.19 4.11 14.95
N LEU A 44 -4.03 3.93 14.33
CA LEU A 44 -3.91 3.69 12.89
C LEU A 44 -4.72 2.46 12.45
N ASN A 45 -4.58 1.35 13.15
CA ASN A 45 -5.31 0.12 12.86
C ASN A 45 -6.84 0.27 13.04
N SER A 46 -7.28 1.07 14.00
CA SER A 46 -8.70 1.44 14.15
C SER A 46 -9.19 2.19 12.92
N GLY A 47 -8.45 3.19 12.46
CA GLY A 47 -8.77 3.95 11.25
C GLY A 47 -8.80 3.10 9.98
N ILE A 48 -7.84 2.17 9.85
CA ILE A 48 -7.81 1.20 8.74
C ILE A 48 -9.07 0.33 8.71
N ARG A 49 -9.49 -0.19 9.86
CA ARG A 49 -10.71 -1.01 9.96
C ARG A 49 -11.95 -0.19 9.60
N THR A 50 -12.04 1.05 10.07
CA THR A 50 -13.14 1.95 9.77
C THR A 50 -13.23 2.23 8.27
N TYR A 51 -12.10 2.55 7.63
CA TYR A 51 -12.05 2.74 6.18
C TYR A 51 -12.45 1.47 5.42
N LYS A 52 -11.91 0.32 5.80
CA LYS A 52 -12.23 -0.96 5.18
C LYS A 52 -13.74 -1.24 5.23
N GLN A 53 -14.37 -1.06 6.38
CA GLN A 53 -15.80 -1.23 6.54
C GLN A 53 -16.60 -0.27 5.64
N TRP A 54 -16.18 1.00 5.57
CA TRP A 54 -16.80 1.99 4.70
C TRP A 54 -16.68 1.61 3.22
N SER A 55 -15.48 1.26 2.76
CA SER A 55 -15.18 0.89 1.37
C SER A 55 -15.97 -0.36 0.95
N GLU A 56 -15.99 -1.39 1.79
CA GLU A 56 -16.75 -2.62 1.52
C GLU A 56 -18.26 -2.37 1.47
N SER A 57 -18.80 -1.52 2.36
CA SER A 57 -20.23 -1.21 2.41
C SER A 57 -20.71 -0.36 1.24
N ASN A 58 -19.83 0.47 0.68
CA ASN A 58 -20.17 1.39 -0.41
C ASN A 58 -19.68 0.90 -1.78
N GLU A 59 -18.88 -0.16 -1.82
CA GLU A 59 -18.17 -0.63 -3.03
C GLU A 59 -17.36 0.46 -3.73
N LEU A 60 -16.82 1.40 -2.96
CA LEU A 60 -16.08 2.56 -3.43
C LEU A 60 -14.69 2.62 -2.79
N GLU A 61 -13.78 3.24 -3.52
CA GLU A 61 -12.43 3.56 -3.04
C GLU A 61 -12.21 5.06 -3.07
N LYS A 62 -11.55 5.58 -2.03
CA LYS A 62 -11.12 6.98 -1.94
C LYS A 62 -9.65 7.12 -2.34
N LYS A 63 -9.23 8.36 -2.55
CA LYS A 63 -7.82 8.68 -2.79
C LYS A 63 -7.05 8.73 -1.46
N PRO A 64 -5.71 8.54 -1.47
CA PRO A 64 -4.89 8.66 -0.27
C PRO A 64 -5.09 9.97 0.48
N GLU A 65 -5.24 11.09 -0.22
CA GLU A 65 -5.45 12.42 0.35
C GLU A 65 -6.76 12.55 1.13
N GLU A 66 -7.70 11.63 0.91
CA GLU A 66 -8.94 11.52 1.67
C GLU A 66 -8.82 10.44 2.77
N ILE A 67 -8.21 9.28 2.42
CA ILE A 67 -8.11 8.12 3.32
C ILE A 67 -7.27 8.46 4.57
N TRP A 68 -6.09 9.03 4.36
CA TRP A 68 -5.18 9.30 5.46
C TRP A 68 -5.74 10.28 6.48
N PRO A 69 -6.26 11.48 6.10
CA PRO A 69 -6.78 12.42 7.09
C PRO A 69 -8.16 12.05 7.63
N GLU A 70 -9.02 11.38 6.86
CA GLU A 70 -10.39 11.11 7.26
C GLU A 70 -10.57 9.81 8.04
N TYR A 71 -9.64 8.85 7.85
CA TYR A 71 -9.73 7.53 8.46
C TYR A 71 -8.47 7.15 9.22
N TYR A 72 -7.33 6.99 8.52
CA TYR A 72 -6.13 6.41 9.10
C TYR A 72 -5.54 7.26 10.22
N MET A 73 -5.54 8.58 10.05
CA MET A 73 -5.00 9.54 11.00
C MET A 73 -6.06 10.42 11.68
N ALA A 74 -7.35 10.07 11.57
CA ALA A 74 -8.45 10.85 12.13
C ALA A 74 -8.30 11.10 13.65
N ASP A 75 -7.83 10.11 14.40
CA ASP A 75 -7.70 10.16 15.86
C ASP A 75 -6.41 10.84 16.35
N PHE A 76 -5.58 11.38 15.43
CA PHE A 76 -4.30 11.99 15.81
C PHE A 76 -4.32 13.52 15.91
N ASN A 77 -5.41 14.15 15.50
CA ASN A 77 -5.57 15.61 15.52
C ASN A 77 -4.44 16.37 14.79
N LEU A 78 -4.01 15.87 13.64
CA LEU A 78 -2.96 16.44 12.81
C LEU A 78 -3.51 17.52 11.89
N ASN A 79 -2.62 18.40 11.40
CA ASN A 79 -2.99 19.37 10.38
C ASN A 79 -3.41 18.65 9.09
N ARG A 80 -4.70 18.82 8.72
CA ARG A 80 -5.32 18.10 7.61
C ARG A 80 -4.68 18.43 6.27
N GLU A 81 -4.40 19.69 6.01
CA GLU A 81 -3.83 20.14 4.73
C GLU A 81 -2.43 19.57 4.51
N ARG A 82 -1.58 19.68 5.52
CA ARG A 82 -0.24 19.07 5.48
C ARG A 82 -0.27 17.55 5.33
N LEU A 83 -1.22 16.90 5.99
CA LEU A 83 -1.37 15.45 5.88
C LEU A 83 -1.81 15.04 4.47
N GLN A 84 -2.68 15.83 3.83
CA GLN A 84 -3.07 15.62 2.43
C GLN A 84 -1.88 15.73 1.46
N GLU A 85 -0.99 16.70 1.67
CA GLU A 85 0.20 16.90 0.83
C GLU A 85 1.16 15.68 0.85
N VAL A 86 1.23 14.96 1.95
CA VAL A 86 2.12 13.80 2.11
C VAL A 86 1.41 12.44 1.98
N ALA A 87 0.10 12.44 1.81
CA ALA A 87 -0.74 11.24 1.85
C ALA A 87 -0.35 10.16 0.83
N GLU A 88 0.01 10.56 -0.41
CA GLU A 88 0.51 9.61 -1.42
C GLU A 88 1.82 8.94 -1.00
N ARG A 89 2.72 9.68 -0.36
CA ARG A 89 3.98 9.12 0.15
C ARG A 89 3.73 8.15 1.29
N LEU A 90 2.83 8.50 2.21
CA LEU A 90 2.41 7.61 3.30
C LEU A 90 1.79 6.33 2.76
N ALA A 91 0.94 6.42 1.74
CA ALA A 91 0.35 5.26 1.08
C ALA A 91 1.42 4.38 0.41
N GLY A 92 2.43 5.01 -0.23
CA GLY A 92 3.57 4.32 -0.81
C GLY A 92 4.39 3.55 0.21
N MET A 93 4.75 4.21 1.31
CA MET A 93 5.47 3.59 2.41
C MET A 93 4.67 2.43 3.01
N TRP A 94 3.37 2.63 3.23
CA TRP A 94 2.49 1.59 3.73
C TRP A 94 2.53 0.33 2.84
N GLU A 95 2.33 0.47 1.54
CA GLU A 95 2.30 -0.66 0.60
C GLU A 95 3.62 -1.43 0.54
N VAL A 96 4.74 -0.72 0.59
CA VAL A 96 6.06 -1.34 0.45
C VAL A 96 6.55 -1.97 1.75
N THR A 97 6.24 -1.36 2.90
CA THR A 97 6.79 -1.79 4.19
C THR A 97 5.86 -2.72 4.95
N TYR A 98 4.55 -2.47 4.89
CA TYR A 98 3.57 -3.29 5.62
C TYR A 98 3.38 -4.66 4.99
N TYR A 99 3.24 -4.70 3.65
CA TYR A 99 3.00 -5.94 2.93
C TYR A 99 4.29 -6.58 2.43
N HIS A 100 4.52 -7.79 2.87
CA HIS A 100 5.51 -8.65 2.24
C HIS A 100 4.88 -9.32 1.02
N ARG A 101 5.58 -9.29 -0.12
CA ARG A 101 5.08 -9.82 -1.40
C ARG A 101 6.09 -10.77 -2.00
N GLU A 102 5.63 -11.92 -2.44
CA GLU A 102 6.46 -12.93 -3.10
C GLU A 102 5.69 -13.54 -4.26
N LEU A 103 6.37 -13.75 -5.40
CA LEU A 103 5.76 -14.47 -6.50
C LEU A 103 5.50 -15.92 -6.10
N ARG A 104 4.31 -16.40 -6.38
CA ARG A 104 3.96 -17.80 -6.16
C ARG A 104 4.87 -18.73 -6.95
N PRO A 105 5.14 -19.94 -6.45
CA PRO A 105 5.92 -20.92 -7.17
C PRO A 105 5.38 -21.14 -8.58
N LYS A 106 6.26 -21.25 -9.56
CA LYS A 106 5.97 -21.50 -10.98
C LYS A 106 5.23 -20.36 -11.73
N VAL A 107 4.97 -19.21 -11.12
CA VAL A 107 4.33 -18.09 -11.82
C VAL A 107 5.18 -17.64 -12.99
N LYS A 108 6.46 -17.45 -12.78
CA LYS A 108 7.39 -16.99 -13.82
C LYS A 108 7.40 -17.96 -15.01
N GLU A 109 7.59 -19.24 -14.75
CA GLU A 109 7.61 -20.29 -15.76
C GLU A 109 6.27 -20.38 -16.51
N THR A 110 5.17 -20.24 -15.78
CA THR A 110 3.83 -20.27 -16.39
C THR A 110 3.60 -19.08 -17.33
N LEU A 111 4.01 -17.87 -16.93
CA LEU A 111 3.88 -16.68 -17.76
C LEU A 111 4.79 -16.76 -19.00
N GLU A 112 6.01 -17.28 -18.85
CA GLU A 112 6.91 -17.51 -19.96
C GLU A 112 6.35 -18.54 -20.96
N GLU A 113 5.75 -19.61 -20.46
CA GLU A 113 5.12 -20.63 -21.30
C GLU A 113 3.90 -20.09 -22.06
N LEU A 114 3.05 -19.29 -21.39
CA LEU A 114 1.92 -18.62 -22.04
C LEU A 114 2.39 -17.67 -23.14
N LYS A 115 3.46 -16.90 -22.89
CA LYS A 115 4.06 -16.03 -23.91
C LYS A 115 4.60 -16.81 -25.09
N LYS A 116 5.28 -17.94 -24.88
CA LYS A 116 5.75 -18.83 -25.95
C LYS A 116 4.61 -19.39 -26.80
N ARG A 117 3.47 -19.65 -26.21
CA ARG A 117 2.23 -20.10 -26.91
C ARG A 117 1.51 -18.99 -27.67
N GLY A 118 2.05 -17.76 -27.66
CA GLY A 118 1.47 -16.63 -28.39
C GLY A 118 0.36 -15.88 -27.64
N TYR A 119 0.17 -16.13 -26.33
CA TYR A 119 -0.79 -15.36 -25.55
C TYR A 119 -0.25 -13.97 -25.25
N HIS A 120 -1.09 -12.96 -25.44
CA HIS A 120 -0.82 -11.61 -24.98
C HIS A 120 -1.17 -11.50 -23.51
N LEU A 121 -0.18 -11.20 -22.67
CA LEU A 121 -0.36 -11.07 -21.23
C LEU A 121 -0.59 -9.61 -20.89
N ALA A 122 -1.72 -9.32 -20.24
CA ALA A 122 -2.04 -8.01 -19.73
C ALA A 122 -2.41 -8.11 -18.25
N SER A 123 -1.99 -7.12 -17.44
CA SER A 123 -2.52 -6.96 -16.09
C SER A 123 -3.58 -5.88 -16.11
N SER A 124 -4.80 -6.21 -15.71
CA SER A 124 -5.81 -5.21 -15.42
C SER A 124 -5.63 -4.77 -13.96
N PRO A 125 -5.39 -3.49 -13.68
CA PRO A 125 -5.43 -2.99 -12.31
C PRO A 125 -6.89 -2.99 -11.86
N THR A 126 -7.30 -4.10 -11.24
CA THR A 126 -8.61 -4.15 -10.60
C THR A 126 -8.57 -3.28 -9.36
N ARG A 127 -9.24 -2.16 -9.41
CA ARG A 127 -9.62 -1.23 -8.32
C ARG A 127 -8.52 -0.61 -7.43
N HIS A 128 -7.29 -1.07 -7.40
CA HIS A 128 -6.23 -0.36 -6.67
C HIS A 128 -5.41 0.49 -7.63
N ARG A 129 -5.91 1.69 -7.86
CA ARG A 129 -5.23 2.74 -8.63
C ARG A 129 -4.17 3.40 -7.75
N PHE A 130 -3.31 2.63 -7.10
CA PHE A 130 -2.19 3.26 -6.41
C PHE A 130 -0.97 2.36 -6.39
N ILE A 131 0.10 3.02 -6.76
CA ILE A 131 1.48 2.62 -6.79
C ILE A 131 1.81 1.71 -7.96
N ARG A 132 2.31 2.37 -9.02
CA ARG A 132 3.24 1.72 -9.93
C ARG A 132 4.24 0.95 -9.07
N CYS A 133 4.13 -0.34 -9.05
CA CYS A 133 5.22 -1.19 -8.58
C CYS A 133 6.37 -1.03 -9.56
N SER A 134 7.13 0.06 -9.39
CA SER A 134 8.34 0.35 -10.18
C SER A 134 9.50 -0.55 -9.79
N MET A 135 9.30 -1.51 -8.89
CA MET A 135 10.38 -2.35 -8.39
C MET A 135 10.43 -3.76 -8.94
N CYS A 136 9.47 -4.21 -9.74
CA CYS A 136 9.53 -5.57 -10.27
C CYS A 136 9.89 -5.69 -11.74
N TRP A 137 10.21 -4.59 -12.43
CA TRP A 137 10.66 -4.71 -13.83
C TRP A 137 11.68 -3.65 -14.25
N SER A 138 12.79 -3.63 -13.55
CA SER A 138 14.02 -3.09 -14.09
C SER A 138 14.90 -4.25 -14.55
N SER A 139 14.59 -4.84 -15.65
CA SER A 139 15.51 -5.49 -16.58
C SER A 139 14.68 -6.16 -17.68
N THR A 140 14.42 -5.46 -18.65
CA THR A 140 14.60 -5.67 -20.08
C THR A 140 13.67 -4.74 -20.82
N GLU A 141 14.34 -3.88 -21.55
CA GLU A 141 13.78 -3.03 -22.59
C GLU A 141 12.88 -3.77 -23.56
N SER A 142 12.06 -2.97 -24.09
CA SER A 142 11.43 -2.95 -25.40
C SER A 142 9.92 -2.96 -25.32
N ALA A 143 9.43 -1.72 -25.41
CA ALA A 143 8.51 -1.27 -26.46
C ALA A 143 7.84 -2.40 -27.24
N ILE A 144 6.54 -2.25 -27.36
CA ILE A 144 5.82 -2.47 -28.63
C ILE A 144 4.40 -2.03 -28.33
N ILE A 145 4.10 -0.89 -28.88
CA ILE A 145 3.12 -0.61 -29.91
C ILE A 145 1.83 -1.40 -29.74
#